data_51b6ece7b36c11befc93dec6d9440871
#
_entry.id   51b6ece7b36c11befc93dec6d9440871
#
_cell.length_a   1.000
_cell.length_b   1.000
_cell.length_c   1.000
_cell.angle_alpha   90.00
_cell.angle_beta   90.00
_cell.angle_gamma   90.00
#
_symmetry.space_group_name_H-M   'P 1'
#
loop_
_entity.id
_entity.type
_entity.pdbx_description
1 polymer ?
#
loop_
_entity_poly.entity_id
_entity_poly.type
_entity_poly.pdbx_seq_one_letter_code
_entity_poly.pdbx_strand_id
1 'polypeptide(L)'
;LLASSAASDVYKRQLGKQLRQCSPEICLVYVSAYLEFAPEGYTVNAFRYILKRDLDCQLPRCLDAILHEQDHRAPKTLTIRQNRTETELPYDSIYYLESDLRKINVYGDVAHQPLCSYYGKLNELPQALFENGFLRVGRSAVVNMKYIRQISSYMVTLRNGVKLGVSRNGYAEIRSTYLEWKGQFGDD
;
A
#
# COMPACT_ATOMS: atom_id res chain seq x y z
N LEU A 1 26.73 -8.27 -31.30
CA LEU A 1 26.29 -6.92 -31.72
C LEU A 1 25.01 -7.05 -32.54
N LEU A 2 23.84 -7.04 -31.87
CA LEU A 2 22.58 -6.86 -32.58
C LEU A 2 22.46 -5.37 -32.92
N ALA A 3 22.71 -5.01 -34.12
CA ALA A 3 22.42 -3.70 -34.67
C ALA A 3 20.89 -3.49 -34.49
N SER A 4 20.52 -2.51 -33.67
CA SER A 4 19.12 -2.12 -33.49
C SER A 4 18.70 -1.43 -34.79
N SER A 5 18.00 -2.15 -35.67
CA SER A 5 17.37 -1.59 -36.85
C SER A 5 15.97 -1.08 -36.46
N ALA A 6 15.44 -0.12 -37.23
CA ALA A 6 14.04 0.36 -37.04
C ALA A 6 13.03 -0.78 -37.02
N ALA A 7 13.27 -1.88 -37.71
CA ALA A 7 12.48 -3.10 -37.67
C ALA A 7 12.48 -3.77 -36.29
N SER A 8 13.58 -3.71 -35.53
CA SER A 8 13.66 -4.20 -34.13
C SER A 8 12.77 -3.38 -33.19
N ASP A 9 12.64 -2.09 -33.40
CA ASP A 9 11.83 -1.23 -32.53
C ASP A 9 10.32 -1.36 -32.82
N VAL A 10 9.94 -1.67 -34.07
CA VAL A 10 8.55 -2.06 -34.41
C VAL A 10 8.16 -3.34 -33.67
N TYR A 11 9.04 -4.35 -33.66
CA TYR A 11 8.79 -5.61 -32.94
C TYR A 11 8.67 -5.40 -31.43
N LYS A 12 9.55 -4.61 -30.81
CA LYS A 12 9.49 -4.29 -29.38
C LYS A 12 8.15 -3.63 -28.98
N ARG A 13 7.60 -2.79 -29.84
CA ARG A 13 6.30 -2.15 -29.65
C ARG A 13 5.14 -3.15 -29.64
N GLN A 14 5.13 -4.04 -30.61
CA GLN A 14 4.11 -5.10 -30.68
C GLN A 14 4.19 -6.00 -29.44
N LEU A 15 5.39 -6.38 -29.04
CA LEU A 15 5.63 -7.15 -27.82
C LEU A 15 5.14 -6.41 -26.56
N GLY A 16 5.43 -5.11 -26.45
CA GLY A 16 4.97 -4.30 -25.31
C GLY A 16 3.43 -4.24 -25.20
N LYS A 17 2.72 -4.13 -26.35
CA LYS A 17 1.25 -4.19 -26.37
C LYS A 17 0.72 -5.56 -25.93
N GLN A 18 1.32 -6.64 -26.42
CA GLN A 18 0.94 -7.99 -26.03
C GLN A 18 1.20 -8.26 -24.55
N LEU A 19 2.36 -7.87 -24.04
CA LEU A 19 2.71 -8.00 -22.63
C LEU A 19 1.73 -7.24 -21.72
N ARG A 20 1.34 -6.02 -22.10
CA ARG A 20 0.36 -5.23 -21.36
C ARG A 20 -1.04 -5.87 -21.37
N GLN A 21 -1.43 -6.52 -22.46
CA GLN A 21 -2.71 -7.26 -22.55
C GLN A 21 -2.69 -8.52 -21.67
N CYS A 22 -1.56 -9.25 -21.64
CA CYS A 22 -1.43 -10.46 -20.82
C CYS A 22 -1.24 -10.17 -19.33
N SER A 23 -0.57 -9.06 -19.00
CA SER A 23 -0.22 -8.68 -17.63
C SER A 23 -0.34 -7.16 -17.47
N PRO A 24 -1.53 -6.64 -17.11
CA PRO A 24 -1.76 -5.20 -16.96
C PRO A 24 -0.82 -4.51 -15.97
N GLU A 25 -0.35 -5.24 -14.95
CA GLU A 25 0.53 -4.73 -13.89
C GLU A 25 2.02 -4.79 -14.22
N ILE A 26 2.40 -5.29 -15.41
CA ILE A 26 3.81 -5.40 -15.78
C ILE A 26 4.45 -4.01 -15.88
N CYS A 27 5.63 -3.84 -15.29
CA CYS A 27 6.43 -2.63 -15.43
C CYS A 27 7.25 -2.70 -16.71
N LEU A 28 6.94 -1.87 -17.71
CA LEU A 28 7.60 -1.85 -19.00
C LEU A 28 8.61 -0.70 -19.06
N VAL A 29 9.87 -1.02 -19.37
CA VAL A 29 10.90 -0.04 -19.63
C VAL A 29 11.44 -0.28 -21.06
N TYR A 30 11.40 0.75 -21.88
CA TYR A 30 11.98 0.69 -23.23
C TYR A 30 13.43 1.18 -23.23
N VAL A 31 14.30 0.43 -23.90
CA VAL A 31 15.69 0.83 -24.14
C VAL A 31 15.92 0.84 -25.65
N SER A 32 16.19 2.02 -26.21
CA SER A 32 16.39 2.20 -27.66
C SER A 32 17.54 3.17 -27.97
N ALA A 33 18.10 3.07 -29.17
CA ALA A 33 19.05 4.04 -29.68
C ALA A 33 18.36 5.30 -30.24
N TYR A 34 17.04 5.25 -30.49
CA TYR A 34 16.32 6.26 -31.24
C TYR A 34 15.30 6.99 -30.33
N LEU A 35 15.42 8.33 -30.28
CA LEU A 35 14.54 9.18 -29.51
C LEU A 35 13.16 9.33 -30.17
N GLU A 36 13.10 9.26 -31.48
CA GLU A 36 11.87 9.45 -32.27
C GLU A 36 10.75 8.48 -31.91
N PHE A 37 11.06 7.33 -31.31
CA PHE A 37 10.08 6.34 -30.86
C PHE A 37 9.65 6.52 -29.40
N ALA A 38 10.16 7.52 -28.67
CA ALA A 38 9.78 7.76 -27.28
C ALA A 38 8.26 8.07 -27.10
N PRO A 39 7.58 8.83 -28.01
CA PRO A 39 6.15 9.08 -27.89
C PRO A 39 5.30 7.80 -27.90
N GLU A 40 5.79 6.75 -28.52
CA GLU A 40 5.07 5.47 -28.60
C GLU A 40 5.10 4.67 -27.30
N GLY A 41 6.09 4.91 -26.44
CA GLY A 41 6.10 4.36 -25.07
C GLY A 41 4.87 4.76 -24.27
N TYR A 42 4.32 5.96 -24.53
CA TYR A 42 3.10 6.42 -23.88
C TYR A 42 1.87 5.59 -24.30
N THR A 43 1.81 5.07 -25.51
CA THR A 43 0.66 4.29 -26.00
C THR A 43 0.49 2.95 -25.30
N VAL A 44 1.56 2.43 -24.67
CA VAL A 44 1.56 1.18 -23.89
C VAL A 44 1.76 1.41 -22.41
N ASN A 45 1.64 2.66 -21.98
CA ASN A 45 1.85 3.07 -20.58
C ASN A 45 3.19 2.55 -20.03
N ALA A 46 4.27 2.79 -20.77
CA ALA A 46 5.62 2.40 -20.35
C ALA A 46 6.04 3.24 -19.13
N PHE A 47 6.65 2.60 -18.14
CA PHE A 47 7.17 3.26 -16.95
C PHE A 47 8.24 4.28 -17.29
N ARG A 48 9.15 3.91 -18.21
CA ARG A 48 10.22 4.80 -18.68
C ARG A 48 10.72 4.39 -20.08
N TYR A 49 11.21 5.40 -20.81
CA TYR A 49 11.96 5.22 -22.06
C TYR A 49 13.40 5.70 -21.82
N ILE A 50 14.40 4.82 -22.05
CA ILE A 50 15.81 5.10 -21.81
C ILE A 50 16.54 5.00 -23.15
N LEU A 51 17.32 6.04 -23.48
CA LEU A 51 18.22 5.96 -24.63
C LEU A 51 19.43 5.10 -24.28
N LYS A 52 19.89 4.27 -25.23
CA LYS A 52 21.06 3.38 -25.02
C LYS A 52 22.29 4.14 -24.57
N ARG A 53 22.51 5.37 -25.06
CA ARG A 53 23.64 6.22 -24.67
C ARG A 53 23.61 6.65 -23.20
N ASP A 54 22.43 6.69 -22.59
CA ASP A 54 22.23 7.17 -21.24
C ASP A 54 21.94 6.00 -20.28
N LEU A 55 22.10 4.74 -20.76
CA LEU A 55 21.69 3.53 -20.03
C LEU A 55 22.38 3.42 -18.67
N ASP A 56 23.69 3.62 -18.63
CA ASP A 56 24.51 3.43 -17.42
C ASP A 56 24.09 4.38 -16.27
N CYS A 57 23.64 5.59 -16.61
CA CYS A 57 23.23 6.56 -15.59
C CYS A 57 21.73 6.51 -15.29
N GLN A 58 20.87 6.17 -16.27
CA GLN A 58 19.43 6.20 -16.09
C GLN A 58 18.84 4.86 -15.61
N LEU A 59 19.45 3.72 -15.95
CA LEU A 59 18.95 2.42 -15.56
C LEU A 59 18.93 2.21 -14.05
N PRO A 60 19.99 2.52 -13.28
CA PRO A 60 19.94 2.39 -11.81
C PRO A 60 18.82 3.22 -11.20
N ARG A 61 18.68 4.49 -11.59
CA ARG A 61 17.61 5.37 -11.10
C ARG A 61 16.22 4.88 -11.47
N CYS A 62 16.09 4.26 -12.65
CA CYS A 62 14.84 3.67 -13.09
C CYS A 62 14.48 2.45 -12.26
N LEU A 63 15.44 1.58 -11.95
CA LEU A 63 15.24 0.41 -11.11
C LEU A 63 14.89 0.81 -9.68
N ASP A 64 15.56 1.79 -9.09
CA ASP A 64 15.23 2.32 -7.78
C ASP A 64 13.78 2.85 -7.73
N ALA A 65 13.37 3.61 -8.76
CA ALA A 65 12.01 4.11 -8.85
C ALA A 65 10.97 2.97 -8.99
N ILE A 66 11.27 1.92 -9.75
CA ILE A 66 10.39 0.73 -9.88
C ILE A 66 10.29 -0.01 -8.55
N LEU A 67 11.40 -0.22 -7.85
CA LEU A 67 11.41 -0.89 -6.55
C LEU A 67 10.59 -0.11 -5.53
N HIS A 68 10.76 1.21 -5.46
CA HIS A 68 9.94 2.08 -4.63
C HIS A 68 8.45 1.98 -4.96
N GLU A 69 8.08 1.98 -6.24
CA GLU A 69 6.68 1.85 -6.64
C GLU A 69 6.11 0.46 -6.34
N GLN A 70 6.91 -0.60 -6.47
CA GLN A 70 6.51 -1.96 -6.10
C GLN A 70 6.36 -2.14 -4.59
N ASP A 71 7.22 -1.52 -3.76
CA ASP A 71 7.08 -1.51 -2.31
C ASP A 71 5.75 -0.84 -1.88
N HIS A 72 5.29 0.17 -2.64
CA HIS A 72 3.98 0.78 -2.42
C HIS A 72 2.80 -0.08 -2.94
N ARG A 73 3.04 -0.96 -3.91
CA ARG A 73 2.02 -1.85 -4.51
C ARG A 73 1.94 -3.22 -3.84
N ALA A 74 3.00 -3.68 -3.17
CA ALA A 74 2.94 -4.92 -2.42
C ALA A 74 1.83 -4.82 -1.37
N PRO A 75 0.90 -5.78 -1.28
CA PRO A 75 -0.13 -5.74 -0.27
C PRO A 75 0.54 -5.75 1.10
N LYS A 76 0.40 -4.62 1.79
CA LYS A 76 0.92 -4.49 3.15
C LYS A 76 0.09 -5.39 4.04
N THR A 77 0.73 -6.37 4.66
CA THR A 77 0.05 -7.43 5.40
C THR A 77 0.43 -7.41 6.87
N LEU A 78 -0.52 -7.74 7.74
CA LEU A 78 -0.27 -8.13 9.12
C LEU A 78 -0.06 -9.64 9.17
N THR A 79 1.16 -10.05 9.47
CA THR A 79 1.50 -11.46 9.65
C THR A 79 1.21 -11.89 11.08
N ILE A 80 0.32 -12.85 11.25
CA ILE A 80 -0.07 -13.42 12.54
C ILE A 80 0.47 -14.85 12.62
N ARG A 81 1.31 -15.12 13.63
CA ARG A 81 1.88 -16.44 13.88
C ARG A 81 1.22 -17.07 15.10
N GLN A 82 0.48 -18.12 14.89
CA GLN A 82 -0.17 -18.88 15.97
C GLN A 82 -0.18 -20.39 15.66
N ASN A 83 0.13 -21.23 16.66
CA ASN A 83 0.07 -22.70 16.56
C ASN A 83 0.79 -23.29 15.32
N ARG A 84 1.97 -22.78 14.97
CA ARG A 84 2.77 -23.16 13.78
C ARG A 84 2.07 -22.79 12.45
N THR A 85 1.01 -22.03 12.49
CA THR A 85 0.34 -21.49 11.30
C THR A 85 0.66 -20.01 11.19
N GLU A 86 0.99 -19.58 9.98
CA GLU A 86 1.21 -18.19 9.63
C GLU A 86 0.03 -17.74 8.77
N THR A 87 -0.62 -16.66 9.17
CA THR A 87 -1.76 -16.06 8.45
C THR A 87 -1.42 -14.64 8.12
N GLU A 88 -1.52 -14.27 6.86
CA GLU A 88 -1.32 -12.91 6.39
C GLU A 88 -2.67 -12.25 6.13
N LEU A 89 -2.89 -11.11 6.76
CA LEU A 89 -4.06 -10.28 6.56
C LEU A 89 -3.66 -8.97 5.87
N PRO A 90 -4.17 -8.68 4.67
CA PRO A 90 -3.95 -7.39 4.03
C PRO A 90 -4.43 -6.25 4.92
N TYR A 91 -3.64 -5.17 5.05
CA TYR A 91 -4.02 -4.01 5.86
C TYR A 91 -5.36 -3.41 5.41
N ASP A 92 -5.66 -3.49 4.12
CA ASP A 92 -6.93 -3.03 3.55
C ASP A 92 -8.14 -3.89 3.95
N SER A 93 -7.94 -5.08 4.48
CA SER A 93 -9.03 -5.89 5.05
C SER A 93 -9.29 -5.57 6.53
N ILE A 94 -8.38 -4.85 7.19
CA ILE A 94 -8.43 -4.59 8.63
C ILE A 94 -8.98 -3.20 8.89
N TYR A 95 -10.12 -3.14 9.60
CA TYR A 95 -10.74 -1.90 10.07
C TYR A 95 -10.19 -1.47 11.42
N TYR A 96 -10.09 -2.41 12.36
CA TYR A 96 -9.50 -2.14 13.67
C TYR A 96 -9.04 -3.43 14.34
N LEU A 97 -8.16 -3.27 15.32
CA LEU A 97 -7.74 -4.32 16.24
C LEU A 97 -8.16 -3.92 17.66
N GLU A 98 -8.65 -4.88 18.43
CA GLU A 98 -9.03 -4.66 19.80
C GLU A 98 -8.42 -5.72 20.71
N SER A 99 -7.86 -5.27 21.84
CA SER A 99 -7.33 -6.16 22.87
C SER A 99 -8.41 -6.52 23.87
N ASP A 100 -8.66 -7.81 24.02
CA ASP A 100 -9.46 -8.38 25.08
C ASP A 100 -8.59 -9.28 25.95
N LEU A 101 -8.23 -8.82 27.14
CA LEU A 101 -7.29 -9.48 28.06
C LEU A 101 -5.93 -9.77 27.40
N ARG A 102 -5.71 -11.04 27.00
CA ARG A 102 -4.47 -11.51 26.35
C ARG A 102 -4.64 -11.82 24.86
N LYS A 103 -5.81 -11.55 24.31
CA LYS A 103 -6.12 -11.77 22.90
C LYS A 103 -6.21 -10.45 22.17
N ILE A 104 -5.78 -10.44 20.95
CA ILE A 104 -6.04 -9.39 19.97
C ILE A 104 -7.06 -9.96 18.99
N ASN A 105 -8.19 -9.27 18.87
CA ASN A 105 -9.20 -9.54 17.87
C ASN A 105 -8.99 -8.59 16.70
N VAL A 106 -8.93 -9.11 15.48
CA VAL A 106 -8.78 -8.33 14.24
C VAL A 106 -10.12 -8.27 13.54
N TYR A 107 -10.61 -7.07 13.27
CA TYR A 107 -11.93 -6.84 12.70
C TYR A 107 -11.85 -6.21 11.31
N GLY A 108 -12.73 -6.65 10.41
CA GLY A 108 -12.91 -6.15 9.07
C GLY A 108 -14.14 -5.24 8.93
N ASP A 109 -14.76 -5.30 7.77
CA ASP A 109 -15.94 -4.53 7.38
C ASP A 109 -17.21 -4.93 8.16
N VAL A 110 -17.33 -6.21 8.54
CA VAL A 110 -18.47 -6.70 9.33
C VAL A 110 -18.27 -6.29 10.79
N ALA A 111 -19.18 -5.46 11.28
CA ALA A 111 -19.14 -4.97 12.65
C ALA A 111 -19.23 -6.11 13.68
N HIS A 112 -18.38 -6.04 14.70
CA HIS A 112 -18.36 -7.00 15.83
C HIS A 112 -18.08 -8.47 15.48
N GLN A 113 -17.74 -8.78 14.24
CA GLN A 113 -17.32 -10.12 13.84
C GLN A 113 -15.81 -10.11 13.53
N PRO A 114 -14.96 -10.75 14.35
CA PRO A 114 -13.54 -10.75 14.10
C PRO A 114 -13.18 -11.64 12.91
N LEU A 115 -12.29 -11.17 12.07
CA LEU A 115 -11.67 -11.96 10.99
C LEU A 115 -10.82 -13.08 11.59
N CYS A 116 -10.11 -12.77 12.64
CA CYS A 116 -9.35 -13.72 13.44
C CYS A 116 -9.04 -13.16 14.83
N SER A 117 -8.55 -14.04 15.70
CA SER A 117 -8.09 -13.68 17.04
C SER A 117 -6.81 -14.44 17.37
N TYR A 118 -5.85 -13.79 18.02
CA TYR A 118 -4.58 -14.41 18.41
C TYR A 118 -4.11 -13.89 19.77
N TYR A 119 -3.22 -14.65 20.42
CA TYR A 119 -2.62 -14.25 21.68
C TYR A 119 -1.50 -13.23 21.44
N GLY A 120 -1.55 -12.09 22.13
CA GLY A 120 -0.57 -11.02 21.98
C GLY A 120 -0.99 -9.75 22.69
N LYS A 121 -0.16 -8.72 22.59
CA LYS A 121 -0.43 -7.39 23.15
C LYS A 121 -0.36 -6.35 22.03
N LEU A 122 -1.19 -5.30 22.13
CA LEU A 122 -1.16 -4.19 21.16
C LEU A 122 0.19 -3.45 21.12
N ASN A 123 0.99 -3.51 22.19
CA ASN A 123 2.32 -2.91 22.22
C ASN A 123 3.37 -3.73 21.44
N GLU A 124 3.04 -4.96 21.07
CA GLU A 124 3.89 -5.88 20.29
C GLU A 124 3.56 -5.84 18.80
N LEU A 125 2.57 -5.02 18.40
CA LEU A 125 2.25 -4.81 16.99
C LEU A 125 3.45 -4.18 16.26
N PRO A 126 3.71 -4.61 15.01
CA PRO A 126 4.86 -4.12 14.26
C PRO A 126 4.73 -2.61 13.97
N GLN A 127 5.85 -1.89 14.07
CA GLN A 127 5.91 -0.46 13.77
C GLN A 127 5.42 -0.14 12.35
N ALA A 128 5.72 -1.03 11.40
CA ALA A 128 5.25 -0.93 10.02
C ALA A 128 3.72 -0.80 9.90
N LEU A 129 2.94 -1.35 10.84
CA LEU A 129 1.49 -1.20 10.87
C LEU A 129 1.11 0.29 11.04
N PHE A 130 1.75 0.97 11.97
CA PHE A 130 1.49 2.39 12.27
C PHE A 130 1.95 3.32 11.14
N GLU A 131 3.09 3.01 10.52
CA GLU A 131 3.60 3.71 9.33
C GLU A 131 2.66 3.57 8.12
N ASN A 132 1.80 2.56 8.14
CA ASN A 132 0.82 2.29 7.10
C ASN A 132 -0.61 2.73 7.46
N GLY A 133 -0.74 3.78 8.25
CA GLY A 133 -2.02 4.44 8.48
C GLY A 133 -2.86 3.83 9.60
N PHE A 134 -2.26 3.07 10.50
CA PHE A 134 -2.94 2.64 11.72
C PHE A 134 -2.65 3.59 12.87
N LEU A 135 -3.67 3.85 13.68
CA LEU A 135 -3.61 4.79 14.79
C LEU A 135 -4.11 4.13 16.08
N ARG A 136 -3.36 4.29 17.16
CA ARG A 136 -3.81 3.81 18.47
C ARG A 136 -4.81 4.79 19.07
N VAL A 137 -6.02 4.32 19.36
CA VAL A 137 -7.14 5.15 19.87
C VAL A 137 -7.46 4.89 21.34
N GLY A 138 -6.48 4.43 22.11
CA GLY A 138 -6.64 4.18 23.52
C GLY A 138 -5.78 3.02 24.01
N ARG A 139 -6.16 2.44 25.15
CA ARG A 139 -5.40 1.33 25.73
C ARG A 139 -5.65 0.01 25.01
N SER A 140 -6.84 -0.17 24.48
CA SER A 140 -7.35 -1.46 23.98
C SER A 140 -7.60 -1.51 22.49
N ALA A 141 -7.45 -0.42 21.74
CA ALA A 141 -7.78 -0.39 20.31
C ALA A 141 -6.75 0.32 19.44
N VAL A 142 -6.58 -0.22 18.23
CA VAL A 142 -5.83 0.36 17.11
C VAL A 142 -6.76 0.36 15.91
N VAL A 143 -6.90 1.48 15.21
CA VAL A 143 -7.79 1.65 14.06
C VAL A 143 -7.00 1.93 12.79
N ASN A 144 -7.49 1.47 11.67
CA ASN A 144 -7.02 1.89 10.36
C ASN A 144 -7.69 3.23 10.00
N MET A 145 -6.90 4.29 9.84
CA MET A 145 -7.38 5.65 9.58
C MET A 145 -8.18 5.76 8.29
N LYS A 146 -7.91 4.91 7.30
CA LYS A 146 -8.67 4.79 6.05
C LYS A 146 -10.17 4.57 6.26
N TYR A 147 -10.53 3.85 7.33
CA TYR A 147 -11.92 3.50 7.65
C TYR A 147 -12.57 4.37 8.71
N ILE A 148 -11.89 5.43 9.17
CA ILE A 148 -12.49 6.41 10.06
C ILE A 148 -13.50 7.25 9.26
N ARG A 149 -14.75 7.23 9.72
CA ARG A 149 -15.81 8.09 9.21
C ARG A 149 -15.79 9.45 9.89
N GLN A 150 -15.63 9.46 11.21
CA GLN A 150 -15.72 10.68 12.03
C GLN A 150 -15.00 10.50 13.36
N ILE A 151 -14.38 11.58 13.83
CA ILE A 151 -13.88 11.71 15.21
C ILE A 151 -14.61 12.87 15.86
N SER A 152 -15.47 12.60 16.84
CA SER A 152 -16.23 13.60 17.58
C SER A 152 -16.65 13.10 18.96
N SER A 153 -16.82 14.01 19.91
CA SER A 153 -17.33 13.70 21.25
C SER A 153 -16.57 12.57 21.96
N TYR A 154 -15.25 12.56 21.84
CA TYR A 154 -14.36 11.53 22.41
C TYR A 154 -14.62 10.11 21.86
N MET A 155 -15.15 10.02 20.64
CA MET A 155 -15.42 8.77 19.95
C MET A 155 -14.81 8.80 18.55
N VAL A 156 -14.22 7.68 18.14
CA VAL A 156 -13.89 7.36 16.76
C VAL A 156 -15.01 6.49 16.20
N THR A 157 -15.67 6.94 15.15
CA THR A 157 -16.69 6.18 14.44
C THR A 157 -16.12 5.68 13.12
N LEU A 158 -16.18 4.37 12.91
CA LEU A 158 -15.71 3.74 11.68
C LEU A 158 -16.82 3.69 10.61
N ARG A 159 -16.44 3.43 9.36
CA ARG A 159 -17.39 3.34 8.22
C ARG A 159 -18.41 2.21 8.38
N ASN A 160 -18.02 1.12 9.06
CA ASN A 160 -18.94 0.00 9.40
C ASN A 160 -19.84 0.27 10.63
N GLY A 161 -19.83 1.50 11.17
CA GLY A 161 -20.68 1.92 12.27
C GLY A 161 -20.11 1.65 13.67
N VAL A 162 -19.00 0.93 13.79
CA VAL A 162 -18.35 0.68 15.09
C VAL A 162 -17.88 2.00 15.71
N LYS A 163 -18.09 2.15 17.01
CA LYS A 163 -17.69 3.32 17.78
C LYS A 163 -16.71 2.92 18.88
N LEU A 164 -15.54 3.55 18.88
CA LEU A 164 -14.47 3.29 19.84
C LEU A 164 -14.23 4.54 20.69
N GLY A 165 -14.21 4.37 22.00
CA GLY A 165 -14.00 5.45 22.96
C GLY A 165 -12.55 5.91 23.00
N VAL A 166 -12.35 7.22 23.05
CA VAL A 166 -11.03 7.85 23.22
C VAL A 166 -10.98 8.55 24.59
N SER A 167 -9.86 8.40 25.29
CA SER A 167 -9.66 9.12 26.56
C SER A 167 -9.60 10.63 26.32
N ARG A 168 -10.06 11.42 27.29
CA ARG A 168 -10.04 12.89 27.20
C ARG A 168 -8.62 13.43 26.92
N ASN A 169 -7.62 12.87 27.57
CA ASN A 169 -6.22 13.31 27.43
C ASN A 169 -5.61 12.98 26.07
N GLY A 170 -6.02 11.88 25.42
CA GLY A 170 -5.49 11.49 24.10
C GLY A 170 -6.31 12.03 22.90
N TYR A 171 -7.45 12.64 23.14
CA TYR A 171 -8.37 13.04 22.08
C TYR A 171 -7.80 14.07 21.11
N ALA A 172 -7.10 15.09 21.64
CA ALA A 172 -6.52 16.15 20.82
C ALA A 172 -5.41 15.60 19.91
N GLU A 173 -4.55 14.74 20.43
CA GLU A 173 -3.47 14.09 19.70
C GLU A 173 -3.99 13.18 18.59
N ILE A 174 -4.94 12.29 18.93
CA ILE A 174 -5.56 11.37 17.96
C ILE A 174 -6.23 12.15 16.83
N ARG A 175 -6.91 13.24 17.15
CA ARG A 175 -7.56 14.10 16.15
C ARG A 175 -6.54 14.80 15.25
N SER A 176 -5.46 15.33 15.80
CA SER A 176 -4.38 15.99 15.04
C SER A 176 -3.74 15.01 14.07
N THR A 177 -3.30 13.85 14.59
CA THR A 177 -2.68 12.80 13.77
C THR A 177 -3.59 12.34 12.62
N TYR A 178 -4.88 12.16 12.91
CA TYR A 178 -5.84 11.80 11.85
C TYR A 178 -5.99 12.91 10.78
N LEU A 179 -6.05 14.18 11.19
CA LEU A 179 -6.18 15.29 10.24
C LEU A 179 -4.94 15.47 9.38
N GLU A 180 -3.75 15.30 9.95
CA GLU A 180 -2.48 15.32 9.23
C GLU A 180 -2.42 14.17 8.19
N TRP A 181 -2.77 12.96 8.62
CA TRP A 181 -2.85 11.81 7.73
C TRP A 181 -3.85 12.03 6.60
N LYS A 182 -5.04 12.55 6.91
CA LYS A 182 -6.08 12.84 5.92
C LYS A 182 -5.65 13.89 4.91
N GLY A 183 -4.88 14.91 5.33
CA GLY A 183 -4.33 15.92 4.42
C GLY A 183 -3.27 15.38 3.47
N GLN A 184 -2.59 14.28 3.84
CA GLN A 184 -1.57 13.64 2.99
C GLN A 184 -2.14 12.58 2.04
N PHE A 185 -3.19 11.86 2.45
CA PHE A 185 -3.68 10.65 1.78
C PHE A 185 -5.21 10.65 1.53
N GLY A 186 -5.91 11.73 1.86
CA GLY A 186 -7.37 11.76 2.00
C GLY A 186 -8.17 12.32 0.83
N ASP A 187 -7.63 12.35 -0.38
CA ASP A 187 -8.36 12.70 -1.60
C ASP A 187 -8.73 11.44 -2.42
N ASP A 188 -9.62 10.60 -1.84
CA ASP A 188 -10.41 9.61 -2.59
C ASP A 188 -11.82 9.50 -1.99
#